data_f554cb61d0e05f9f428ff8abae9931a1
#
_entry.id   f554cb61d0e05f9f428ff8abae9931a1
#
_cell.length_a   1.000
_cell.length_b   1.000
_cell.length_c   1.000
_cell.angle_alpha   90.00
_cell.angle_beta   90.00
_cell.angle_gamma   90.00
#
_symmetry.space_group_name_H-M   'P 1'
#
loop_
_entity.id
_entity.type
_entity.pdbx_description
1 polymer ?
#
loop_
_entity_poly.entity_id
_entity_poly.type
_entity_poly.pdbx_seq_one_letter_code
_entity_poly.pdbx_strand_id
1 'polypeptide(L)'
;MTRTIKELEKEFLSGKNISQLMREERNIDFNTSEIIEVCYELQTGEYQKKWANEELSSFYERFTKEIADIILNFNIPKSILEAGIGEATTFVKVLKHLNIKNLDAFGFDISWSRTFFAKKLIEKEKISNVNLCTGNLLDIPFLDNSIDLVYTYHSIEPNRGNEENILKELYRVAKNYLILFEPDYENTTEDNRSRMDSLGYARGLEYISQKLHY
;
A
#
# COMPACT_ATOMS: atom_id res chain seq x y z
N MET A 1 0.00 22.97 20.01
CA MET A 1 -0.43 23.62 18.73
C MET A 1 -0.09 22.66 17.61
N THR A 2 -1.05 22.34 16.78
CA THR A 2 -0.82 21.45 15.63
C THR A 2 -0.16 22.23 14.51
N ARG A 3 0.93 21.70 13.94
CA ARG A 3 1.63 22.34 12.82
C ARG A 3 0.72 22.43 11.58
N THR A 4 0.90 23.49 10.82
CA THR A 4 0.26 23.62 9.49
C THR A 4 0.93 22.71 8.47
N ILE A 5 0.26 22.41 7.36
CA ILE A 5 0.82 21.62 6.25
C ILE A 5 2.15 22.22 5.74
N LYS A 6 2.26 23.55 5.64
CA LYS A 6 3.50 24.22 5.22
C LYS A 6 4.66 24.02 6.20
N GLU A 7 4.37 23.95 7.48
CA GLU A 7 5.38 23.67 8.51
C GLU A 7 5.81 22.19 8.44
N LEU A 8 4.86 21.27 8.26
CA LEU A 8 5.16 19.85 8.06
C LEU A 8 5.98 19.60 6.79
N GLU A 9 5.66 20.28 5.69
CA GLU A 9 6.45 20.22 4.45
C GLU A 9 7.90 20.68 4.68
N LYS A 10 8.11 21.77 5.40
CA LYS A 10 9.45 22.25 5.76
C LYS A 10 10.22 21.24 6.62
N GLU A 11 9.54 20.61 7.58
CA GLU A 11 10.14 19.58 8.42
C GLU A 11 10.48 18.31 7.60
N PHE A 12 9.60 17.92 6.68
CA PHE A 12 9.84 16.81 5.74
C PHE A 12 11.07 17.07 4.85
N LEU A 13 11.18 18.25 4.25
CA LEU A 13 12.33 18.66 3.43
C LEU A 13 13.63 18.74 4.23
N SER A 14 13.56 18.93 5.56
CA SER A 14 14.73 18.86 6.46
C SER A 14 15.10 17.43 6.88
N GLY A 15 14.39 16.40 6.37
CA GLY A 15 14.67 14.99 6.64
C GLY A 15 14.03 14.43 7.93
N LYS A 16 13.08 15.16 8.54
CA LYS A 16 12.40 14.65 9.74
C LYS A 16 11.34 13.61 9.43
N ASN A 17 11.15 12.69 10.37
CA ASN A 17 10.08 11.72 10.35
C ASN A 17 8.74 12.40 10.72
N ILE A 18 7.90 12.64 9.72
CA ILE A 18 6.65 13.39 9.89
C ILE A 18 5.62 12.60 10.71
N SER A 19 5.52 11.28 10.51
CA SER A 19 4.57 10.46 11.28
C SER A 19 4.92 10.46 12.78
N GLN A 20 6.20 10.33 13.11
CA GLN A 20 6.66 10.42 14.49
C GLN A 20 6.35 11.80 15.09
N LEU A 21 6.68 12.85 14.39
CA LEU A 21 6.47 14.23 14.81
C LEU A 21 4.99 14.51 15.09
N MET A 22 4.09 14.06 14.23
CA MET A 22 2.64 14.23 14.41
C MET A 22 2.09 13.39 15.56
N ARG A 23 2.61 12.16 15.76
CA ARG A 23 2.25 11.33 16.94
C ARG A 23 2.69 11.96 18.25
N GLU A 24 3.93 12.46 18.32
CA GLU A 24 4.47 13.15 19.51
C GLU A 24 3.61 14.38 19.87
N GLU A 25 3.22 15.19 18.88
CA GLU A 25 2.35 16.36 19.11
C GLU A 25 0.96 16.00 19.66
N ARG A 26 0.45 14.82 19.26
CA ARG A 26 -0.87 14.34 19.67
C ARG A 26 -0.82 13.45 20.91
N ASN A 27 0.38 13.14 21.40
CA ASN A 27 0.61 12.19 22.49
C ASN A 27 -0.05 10.83 22.27
N ILE A 28 0.16 10.27 21.06
CA ILE A 28 -0.31 8.94 20.64
C ILE A 28 0.86 8.12 20.10
N ASP A 29 0.74 6.79 20.11
CA ASP A 29 1.79 5.84 19.68
C ASP A 29 1.46 5.11 18.37
N PHE A 30 0.34 5.46 17.73
CA PHE A 30 -0.11 4.89 16.46
C PHE A 30 -0.38 5.99 15.42
N ASN A 31 -0.44 5.62 14.15
CA ASN A 31 -0.79 6.55 13.09
C ASN A 31 -2.31 6.57 12.88
N THR A 32 -2.91 7.75 12.88
CA THR A 32 -4.28 7.94 12.39
C THR A 32 -4.28 8.02 10.87
N SER A 33 -5.45 7.82 10.24
CA SER A 33 -5.61 7.98 8.79
C SER A 33 -5.11 9.35 8.30
N GLU A 34 -5.35 10.43 9.07
CA GLU A 34 -4.86 11.77 8.75
C GLU A 34 -3.31 11.83 8.76
N ILE A 35 -2.65 11.20 9.75
CA ILE A 35 -1.19 11.15 9.80
C ILE A 35 -0.65 10.42 8.56
N ILE A 36 -1.25 9.30 8.23
CA ILE A 36 -0.86 8.48 7.06
C ILE A 36 -1.04 9.29 5.78
N GLU A 37 -2.21 9.90 5.59
CA GLU A 37 -2.53 10.72 4.42
C GLU A 37 -1.52 11.86 4.24
N VAL A 38 -1.29 12.66 5.29
CA VAL A 38 -0.32 13.78 5.26
C VAL A 38 1.09 13.30 4.92
N CYS A 39 1.55 12.21 5.53
CA CYS A 39 2.87 11.68 5.24
C CYS A 39 3.03 11.26 3.77
N TYR A 40 2.03 10.61 3.20
CA TYR A 40 2.07 10.14 1.82
C TYR A 40 1.82 11.26 0.80
N GLU A 41 1.01 12.27 1.13
CA GLU A 41 0.90 13.48 0.31
C GLU A 41 2.25 14.18 0.17
N LEU A 42 3.01 14.34 1.27
CA LEU A 42 4.33 14.95 1.26
C LEU A 42 5.39 14.14 0.50
N GLN A 43 5.22 12.81 0.40
CA GLN A 43 6.12 11.91 -0.30
C GLN A 43 5.78 11.73 -1.79
N THR A 44 4.73 12.39 -2.27
CA THR A 44 4.26 12.20 -3.66
C THR A 44 5.33 12.52 -4.69
N GLY A 45 5.52 11.63 -5.67
CA GLY A 45 6.52 11.71 -6.72
C GLY A 45 7.88 11.07 -6.37
N GLU A 46 8.15 10.75 -5.10
CA GLU A 46 9.43 10.15 -4.71
C GLU A 46 9.56 8.68 -5.15
N TYR A 47 8.46 7.94 -5.18
CA TYR A 47 8.47 6.55 -5.60
C TYR A 47 8.76 6.41 -7.09
N GLN A 48 8.14 7.21 -7.95
CA GLN A 48 8.44 7.19 -9.39
C GLN A 48 9.89 7.58 -9.69
N LYS A 49 10.48 8.51 -8.95
CA LYS A 49 11.91 8.85 -9.04
C LYS A 49 12.80 7.66 -8.67
N LYS A 50 12.50 6.96 -7.57
CA LYS A 50 13.25 5.76 -7.14
C LYS A 50 13.16 4.65 -8.19
N TRP A 51 11.99 4.44 -8.79
CA TRP A 51 11.77 3.43 -9.82
C TRP A 51 12.46 3.75 -11.16
N ALA A 52 12.74 5.01 -11.43
CA ALA A 52 13.53 5.45 -12.58
C ALA A 52 15.04 5.23 -12.39
N ASN A 53 15.49 4.85 -11.19
CA ASN A 53 16.89 4.55 -10.90
C ASN A 53 17.27 3.18 -11.47
N GLU A 54 18.27 3.14 -12.35
CA GLU A 54 18.73 1.94 -13.06
C GLU A 54 19.24 0.84 -12.09
N GLU A 55 19.92 1.22 -11.01
CA GLU A 55 20.45 0.26 -10.03
C GLU A 55 19.35 -0.50 -9.31
N LEU A 56 18.22 0.14 -9.03
CA LEU A 56 17.07 -0.46 -8.38
C LEU A 56 16.12 -1.17 -9.37
N SER A 57 16.21 -0.84 -10.66
CA SER A 57 15.28 -1.34 -11.68
C SER A 57 15.27 -2.87 -11.77
N SER A 58 16.44 -3.52 -11.75
CA SER A 58 16.56 -4.98 -11.82
C SER A 58 15.98 -5.68 -10.59
N PHE A 59 16.15 -5.09 -9.41
CA PHE A 59 15.54 -5.58 -8.18
C PHE A 59 14.02 -5.53 -8.25
N TYR A 60 13.48 -4.37 -8.62
CA TYR A 60 12.03 -4.20 -8.74
C TYR A 60 11.42 -5.07 -9.85
N GLU A 61 12.13 -5.26 -10.96
CA GLU A 61 11.67 -6.12 -12.05
C GLU A 61 11.51 -7.58 -11.57
N ARG A 62 12.53 -8.11 -10.89
CA ARG A 62 12.49 -9.47 -10.33
C ARG A 62 11.38 -9.59 -9.29
N PHE A 63 11.30 -8.65 -8.37
CA PHE A 63 10.34 -8.68 -7.28
C PHE A 63 8.89 -8.61 -7.77
N THR A 64 8.57 -7.72 -8.73
CA THR A 64 7.22 -7.63 -9.30
C THR A 64 6.85 -8.85 -10.14
N LYS A 65 7.86 -9.51 -10.74
CA LYS A 65 7.66 -10.79 -11.38
C LYS A 65 7.31 -11.89 -10.36
N GLU A 66 8.00 -11.94 -9.23
CA GLU A 66 7.69 -12.88 -8.14
C GLU A 66 6.25 -12.70 -7.61
N ILE A 67 5.81 -11.45 -7.43
CA ILE A 67 4.40 -11.15 -7.08
C ILE A 67 3.44 -11.72 -8.14
N ALA A 68 3.70 -11.47 -9.42
CA ALA A 68 2.86 -11.96 -10.50
C ALA A 68 2.87 -13.50 -10.56
N ASP A 69 4.02 -14.14 -10.40
CA ASP A 69 4.14 -15.60 -10.38
C ASP A 69 3.34 -16.21 -9.20
N ILE A 70 3.35 -15.58 -8.02
CA ILE A 70 2.51 -16.00 -6.89
C ILE A 70 1.03 -15.89 -7.24
N ILE A 71 0.59 -14.76 -7.82
CA ILE A 71 -0.79 -14.56 -8.23
C ILE A 71 -1.23 -15.62 -9.25
N LEU A 72 -0.35 -15.96 -10.20
CA LEU A 72 -0.64 -16.97 -11.24
C LEU A 72 -0.71 -18.41 -10.72
N ASN A 73 -0.21 -18.69 -9.50
CA ASN A 73 -0.39 -20.00 -8.87
C ASN A 73 -1.84 -20.27 -8.41
N PHE A 74 -2.66 -19.23 -8.33
CA PHE A 74 -4.08 -19.32 -8.06
C PHE A 74 -4.87 -19.40 -9.38
N ASN A 75 -6.18 -19.54 -9.29
CA ASN A 75 -7.02 -19.44 -10.48
C ASN A 75 -6.90 -18.03 -11.10
N ILE A 76 -6.80 -17.97 -12.43
CA ILE A 76 -6.67 -16.70 -13.14
C ILE A 76 -7.85 -15.79 -12.77
N PRO A 77 -7.62 -14.64 -12.12
CA PRO A 77 -8.68 -13.74 -11.71
C PRO A 77 -9.27 -13.01 -12.92
N LYS A 78 -10.56 -12.68 -12.85
CA LYS A 78 -11.19 -11.74 -13.80
C LYS A 78 -11.08 -10.30 -13.33
N SER A 79 -10.96 -10.12 -12.00
CA SER A 79 -10.77 -8.82 -11.38
C SER A 79 -9.67 -8.87 -10.31
N ILE A 80 -8.84 -7.82 -10.26
CA ILE A 80 -7.74 -7.69 -9.31
C ILE A 80 -7.75 -6.28 -8.68
N LEU A 81 -7.46 -6.21 -7.38
CA LEU A 81 -7.33 -4.95 -6.65
C LEU A 81 -6.00 -4.90 -5.91
N GLU A 82 -5.21 -3.86 -6.13
CA GLU A 82 -4.14 -3.47 -5.21
C GLU A 82 -4.69 -2.44 -4.22
N ALA A 83 -4.77 -2.82 -2.95
CA ALA A 83 -5.21 -1.95 -1.87
C ALA A 83 -4.03 -1.16 -1.31
N GLY A 84 -4.08 0.17 -1.41
CA GLY A 84 -2.94 1.04 -1.12
C GLY A 84 -1.95 1.13 -2.27
N ILE A 85 -2.45 1.36 -3.48
CA ILE A 85 -1.68 1.32 -4.75
C ILE A 85 -0.53 2.34 -4.83
N GLY A 86 -0.55 3.38 -4.01
CA GLY A 86 0.42 4.47 -4.08
C GLY A 86 0.46 5.15 -5.44
N GLU A 87 1.65 5.24 -6.01
CA GLU A 87 1.89 5.82 -7.35
C GLU A 87 1.82 4.76 -8.48
N ALA A 88 1.29 3.56 -8.20
CA ALA A 88 1.14 2.41 -9.10
C ALA A 88 2.46 1.87 -9.68
N THR A 89 3.60 2.16 -9.09
CA THR A 89 4.90 1.73 -9.60
C THR A 89 5.04 0.20 -9.62
N THR A 90 4.60 -0.48 -8.57
CA THR A 90 4.53 -1.94 -8.48
C THR A 90 3.41 -2.49 -9.37
N PHE A 91 2.21 -1.94 -9.25
CA PHE A 91 1.00 -2.40 -9.92
C PHE A 91 1.16 -2.51 -11.44
N VAL A 92 1.69 -1.45 -12.06
CA VAL A 92 1.94 -1.41 -13.51
C VAL A 92 2.82 -2.58 -13.97
N LYS A 93 3.90 -2.88 -13.24
CA LYS A 93 4.79 -4.00 -13.58
C LYS A 93 4.14 -5.35 -13.31
N VAL A 94 3.44 -5.51 -12.20
CA VAL A 94 2.67 -6.73 -11.91
C VAL A 94 1.67 -7.01 -13.03
N LEU A 95 0.88 -6.02 -13.45
CA LEU A 95 -0.07 -6.19 -14.56
C LEU A 95 0.61 -6.59 -15.88
N LYS A 96 1.79 -6.03 -16.17
CA LYS A 96 2.58 -6.40 -17.35
C LYS A 96 3.07 -7.86 -17.29
N HIS A 97 3.52 -8.31 -16.11
CA HIS A 97 3.95 -9.70 -15.91
C HIS A 97 2.79 -10.68 -15.94
N LEU A 98 1.64 -10.32 -15.37
CA LEU A 98 0.43 -11.15 -15.43
C LEU A 98 -0.04 -11.36 -16.86
N ASN A 99 0.02 -10.33 -17.70
CA ASN A 99 -0.36 -10.37 -19.12
C ASN A 99 -1.71 -11.07 -19.38
N ILE A 100 -2.68 -10.87 -18.49
CA ILE A 100 -4.01 -11.48 -18.56
C ILE A 100 -4.91 -10.60 -19.44
N LYS A 101 -5.48 -11.18 -20.51
CA LYS A 101 -6.44 -10.49 -21.37
C LYS A 101 -7.77 -10.26 -20.63
N ASN A 102 -8.35 -9.07 -20.79
CA ASN A 102 -9.64 -8.70 -20.21
C ASN A 102 -9.65 -8.77 -18.65
N LEU A 103 -8.52 -8.53 -18.02
CA LEU A 103 -8.45 -8.36 -16.57
C LEU A 103 -8.99 -6.97 -16.19
N ASP A 104 -10.00 -6.93 -15.34
CA ASP A 104 -10.47 -5.70 -14.73
C ASP A 104 -9.58 -5.38 -13.53
N ALA A 105 -8.79 -4.33 -13.63
CA ALA A 105 -7.83 -3.95 -12.62
C ALA A 105 -8.28 -2.71 -11.85
N PHE A 106 -8.12 -2.76 -10.54
CA PHE A 106 -8.54 -1.72 -9.61
C PHE A 106 -7.41 -1.35 -8.68
N GLY A 107 -7.41 -0.08 -8.23
CA GLY A 107 -6.50 0.38 -7.20
C GLY A 107 -7.07 1.57 -6.45
N PHE A 108 -6.76 1.68 -5.17
CA PHE A 108 -7.04 2.87 -4.40
C PHE A 108 -5.88 3.22 -3.47
N ASP A 109 -5.79 4.49 -3.11
CA ASP A 109 -4.85 4.97 -2.10
C ASP A 109 -5.53 6.07 -1.26
N ILE A 110 -5.07 6.27 -0.03
CA ILE A 110 -5.60 7.32 0.84
C ILE A 110 -5.19 8.71 0.32
N SER A 111 -4.03 8.82 -0.34
CA SER A 111 -3.51 10.05 -0.90
C SER A 111 -4.07 10.30 -2.29
N TRP A 112 -4.77 11.43 -2.44
CA TRP A 112 -5.26 11.87 -3.75
C TRP A 112 -4.11 12.16 -4.72
N SER A 113 -3.06 12.82 -4.25
CA SER A 113 -1.90 13.16 -5.09
C SER A 113 -1.21 11.92 -5.62
N ARG A 114 -1.03 10.88 -4.80
CA ARG A 114 -0.44 9.60 -5.24
C ARG A 114 -1.34 8.89 -6.25
N THR A 115 -2.66 8.84 -6.02
CA THR A 115 -3.62 8.29 -6.97
C THR A 115 -3.58 9.03 -8.32
N PHE A 116 -3.41 10.35 -8.30
CA PHE A 116 -3.24 11.16 -9.51
C PHE A 116 -1.94 10.82 -10.26
N PHE A 117 -0.82 10.62 -9.54
CA PHE A 117 0.43 10.16 -10.12
C PHE A 117 0.32 8.73 -10.68
N ALA A 118 -0.38 7.85 -9.97
CA ALA A 118 -0.69 6.49 -10.45
C ALA A 118 -1.42 6.53 -11.79
N LYS A 119 -2.46 7.36 -11.92
CA LYS A 119 -3.19 7.54 -13.18
C LYS A 119 -2.27 7.96 -14.32
N LYS A 120 -1.42 8.96 -14.09
CA LYS A 120 -0.46 9.41 -15.10
C LYS A 120 0.52 8.31 -15.54
N LEU A 121 0.99 7.50 -14.59
CA LEU A 121 1.88 6.39 -14.89
C LEU A 121 1.18 5.32 -15.73
N ILE A 122 -0.04 4.93 -15.36
CA ILE A 122 -0.85 3.94 -16.09
C ILE A 122 -1.13 4.40 -17.52
N GLU A 123 -1.48 5.68 -17.72
CA GLU A 123 -1.68 6.29 -19.05
C GLU A 123 -0.39 6.26 -19.88
N LYS A 124 0.75 6.65 -19.28
CA LYS A 124 2.09 6.63 -19.91
C LYS A 124 2.47 5.22 -20.35
N GLU A 125 2.22 4.24 -19.51
CA GLU A 125 2.52 2.82 -19.75
C GLU A 125 1.48 2.11 -20.64
N LYS A 126 0.42 2.83 -21.06
CA LYS A 126 -0.64 2.37 -21.96
C LYS A 126 -1.36 1.12 -21.45
N ILE A 127 -1.57 1.02 -20.15
CA ILE A 127 -2.33 -0.08 -19.56
C ILE A 127 -3.82 0.28 -19.59
N SER A 128 -4.62 -0.60 -20.18
CA SER A 128 -6.07 -0.46 -20.27
C SER A 128 -6.79 -1.19 -19.13
N ASN A 129 -8.07 -0.90 -18.96
CA ASN A 129 -8.97 -1.53 -17.98
C ASN A 129 -8.52 -1.36 -16.52
N VAL A 130 -7.93 -0.20 -16.18
CA VAL A 130 -7.56 0.15 -14.82
C VAL A 130 -8.47 1.27 -14.30
N ASN A 131 -9.08 1.03 -13.16
CA ASN A 131 -9.93 1.99 -12.46
C ASN A 131 -9.29 2.37 -11.11
N LEU A 132 -9.17 3.66 -10.87
CA LEU A 132 -8.56 4.20 -9.67
C LEU A 132 -9.54 5.07 -8.89
N CYS A 133 -9.46 5.03 -7.56
CA CYS A 133 -10.15 5.96 -6.68
C CYS A 133 -9.28 6.30 -5.46
N THR A 134 -9.65 7.33 -4.72
CA THR A 134 -9.17 7.53 -3.36
C THR A 134 -10.01 6.70 -2.40
N GLY A 135 -9.38 6.13 -1.37
CA GLY A 135 -10.06 5.31 -0.38
C GLY A 135 -9.19 5.02 0.82
N ASN A 136 -9.78 4.51 1.88
CA ASN A 136 -9.12 4.16 3.13
C ASN A 136 -9.20 2.65 3.35
N LEU A 137 -8.12 2.03 3.83
CA LEU A 137 -8.10 0.61 4.20
C LEU A 137 -9.09 0.25 5.32
N LEU A 138 -9.51 1.24 6.11
CA LEU A 138 -10.51 1.06 7.18
C LEU A 138 -11.96 1.14 6.67
N ASP A 139 -12.18 1.58 5.43
CA ASP A 139 -13.48 1.68 4.77
C ASP A 139 -13.25 1.59 3.25
N ILE A 140 -13.06 0.37 2.78
CA ILE A 140 -12.66 0.11 1.39
C ILE A 140 -13.84 0.36 0.44
N PRO A 141 -13.70 1.25 -0.58
CA PRO A 141 -14.83 1.71 -1.42
C PRO A 141 -15.24 0.68 -2.49
N PHE A 142 -15.35 -0.58 -2.10
CA PHE A 142 -15.78 -1.70 -2.94
C PHE A 142 -16.86 -2.53 -2.22
N LEU A 143 -17.72 -3.17 -2.98
CA LEU A 143 -18.77 -4.03 -2.43
C LEU A 143 -18.21 -5.34 -1.87
N ASP A 144 -18.97 -6.00 -1.00
CA ASP A 144 -18.63 -7.31 -0.45
C ASP A 144 -18.47 -8.34 -1.56
N ASN A 145 -17.42 -9.16 -1.47
CA ASN A 145 -17.13 -10.26 -2.40
C ASN A 145 -17.15 -9.84 -3.89
N SER A 146 -16.67 -8.60 -4.18
CA SER A 146 -16.78 -8.03 -5.53
C SER A 146 -15.53 -8.22 -6.38
N ILE A 147 -14.37 -8.48 -5.79
CA ILE A 147 -13.08 -8.59 -6.47
C ILE A 147 -12.51 -9.98 -6.32
N ASP A 148 -12.21 -10.65 -7.43
CA ASP A 148 -11.74 -12.06 -7.42
C ASP A 148 -10.43 -12.23 -6.62
N LEU A 149 -9.49 -11.29 -6.76
CA LEU A 149 -8.23 -11.29 -6.03
C LEU A 149 -7.90 -9.88 -5.51
N VAL A 150 -7.74 -9.77 -4.22
CA VAL A 150 -7.25 -8.55 -3.55
C VAL A 150 -5.84 -8.80 -3.06
N TYR A 151 -4.94 -7.84 -3.25
CA TYR A 151 -3.63 -7.91 -2.62
C TYR A 151 -3.19 -6.55 -2.08
N THR A 152 -2.26 -6.60 -1.13
CA THR A 152 -1.58 -5.43 -0.58
C THR A 152 -0.09 -5.54 -0.85
N TYR A 153 0.57 -4.39 -0.98
CA TYR A 153 2.00 -4.30 -1.04
C TYR A 153 2.50 -3.10 -0.23
N HIS A 154 3.06 -3.34 0.95
CA HIS A 154 3.55 -2.31 1.87
C HIS A 154 2.50 -1.22 2.19
N SER A 155 1.22 -1.59 2.28
CA SER A 155 0.14 -0.65 2.51
C SER A 155 -0.49 -0.75 3.89
N ILE A 156 -0.46 -1.92 4.51
CA ILE A 156 -0.94 -2.12 5.89
C ILE A 156 0.09 -1.61 6.90
N GLU A 157 1.37 -1.66 6.56
CA GLU A 157 2.48 -1.37 7.47
C GLU A 157 2.34 -0.09 8.31
N PRO A 158 1.85 1.07 7.82
CA PRO A 158 1.75 2.27 8.64
C PRO A 158 0.55 2.32 9.60
N ASN A 159 -0.24 1.24 9.70
CA ASN A 159 -1.54 1.22 10.34
C ASN A 159 -1.56 0.44 11.69
N ARG A 160 -0.50 0.57 12.52
CA ARG A 160 -0.47 -0.09 13.84
C ARG A 160 -1.75 0.16 14.63
N GLY A 161 -2.30 -0.92 15.21
CA GLY A 161 -3.50 -0.89 16.03
C GLY A 161 -4.81 -1.00 15.23
N ASN A 162 -4.73 -1.01 13.90
CA ASN A 162 -5.88 -1.16 13.00
C ASN A 162 -5.84 -2.46 12.18
N GLU A 163 -4.88 -3.34 12.45
CA GLU A 163 -4.62 -4.55 11.67
C GLU A 163 -5.87 -5.42 11.50
N GLU A 164 -6.60 -5.68 12.60
CA GLU A 164 -7.81 -6.51 12.56
C GLU A 164 -8.93 -5.88 11.74
N ASN A 165 -9.13 -4.56 11.85
CA ASN A 165 -10.18 -3.86 11.10
C ASN A 165 -9.85 -3.83 9.60
N ILE A 166 -8.59 -3.59 9.25
CA ILE A 166 -8.12 -3.59 7.86
C ILE A 166 -8.25 -4.99 7.25
N LEU A 167 -7.84 -6.03 7.96
CA LEU A 167 -8.00 -7.40 7.48
C LEU A 167 -9.47 -7.75 7.24
N LYS A 168 -10.38 -7.35 8.13
CA LYS A 168 -11.82 -7.55 7.93
C LYS A 168 -12.33 -6.86 6.66
N GLU A 169 -11.91 -5.63 6.40
CA GLU A 169 -12.28 -4.90 5.18
C GLU A 169 -11.71 -5.54 3.91
N LEU A 170 -10.44 -5.93 3.93
CA LEU A 170 -9.82 -6.63 2.81
C LEU A 170 -10.54 -7.96 2.49
N TYR A 171 -10.87 -8.73 3.52
CA TYR A 171 -11.65 -9.96 3.37
C TYR A 171 -13.07 -9.72 2.89
N ARG A 172 -13.73 -8.67 3.40
CA ARG A 172 -15.07 -8.30 2.94
C ARG A 172 -15.12 -8.10 1.44
N VAL A 173 -14.11 -7.46 0.87
CA VAL A 173 -14.04 -7.14 -0.56
C VAL A 173 -13.58 -8.34 -1.39
N ALA A 174 -12.65 -9.15 -0.86
CA ALA A 174 -12.07 -10.28 -1.57
C ALA A 174 -13.12 -11.41 -1.75
N LYS A 175 -13.30 -11.84 -3.00
CA LYS A 175 -14.24 -12.91 -3.35
C LYS A 175 -13.60 -14.30 -3.25
N ASN A 176 -12.36 -14.44 -3.71
CA ASN A 176 -11.70 -15.73 -3.78
C ASN A 176 -10.36 -15.74 -3.03
N TYR A 177 -9.53 -14.70 -3.22
CA TYR A 177 -8.17 -14.68 -2.67
C TYR A 177 -7.83 -13.31 -2.11
N LEU A 178 -7.15 -13.32 -0.96
CA LEU A 178 -6.46 -12.19 -0.38
C LEU A 178 -4.99 -12.56 -0.21
N ILE A 179 -4.07 -11.73 -0.72
CA ILE A 179 -2.63 -11.93 -0.61
C ILE A 179 -1.99 -10.69 0.01
N LEU A 180 -1.22 -10.87 1.07
CA LEU A 180 -0.53 -9.78 1.77
C LEU A 180 0.97 -9.83 1.48
N PHE A 181 1.51 -8.80 0.85
CA PHE A 181 2.95 -8.58 0.69
C PHE A 181 3.37 -7.46 1.62
N GLU A 182 3.50 -7.78 2.90
CA GLU A 182 3.76 -6.82 3.97
C GLU A 182 5.02 -7.20 4.77
N PRO A 183 5.71 -6.22 5.39
CA PRO A 183 6.84 -6.52 6.27
C PRO A 183 6.42 -7.38 7.46
N ASP A 184 7.22 -8.39 7.76
CA ASP A 184 7.02 -9.28 8.90
C ASP A 184 7.76 -8.73 10.13
N TYR A 185 7.01 -8.14 11.05
CA TYR A 185 7.55 -7.59 12.29
C TYR A 185 8.09 -8.68 13.22
N GLU A 186 7.43 -9.83 13.27
CA GLU A 186 7.74 -10.91 14.20
C GLU A 186 9.02 -11.64 13.83
N ASN A 187 9.30 -11.83 12.54
CA ASN A 187 10.43 -12.63 12.04
C ASN A 187 11.56 -11.80 11.42
N THR A 188 11.69 -10.52 11.79
CA THR A 188 12.74 -9.63 11.29
C THR A 188 13.86 -9.41 12.33
N THR A 189 14.90 -8.68 11.93
CA THR A 189 16.04 -8.31 12.82
C THR A 189 15.62 -7.23 13.84
N GLU A 190 16.38 -7.11 14.94
CA GLU A 190 16.14 -6.07 15.96
C GLU A 190 16.23 -4.64 15.40
N ASP A 191 17.19 -4.39 14.50
CA ASP A 191 17.33 -3.10 13.84
C ASP A 191 16.09 -2.76 13.00
N ASN A 192 15.58 -3.75 12.26
CA ASN A 192 14.34 -3.56 11.49
C ASN A 192 13.12 -3.35 12.40
N ARG A 193 13.00 -4.08 13.51
CA ARG A 193 11.94 -3.86 14.49
C ARG A 193 11.98 -2.45 15.06
N SER A 194 13.16 -1.99 15.49
CA SER A 194 13.35 -0.64 16.01
C SER A 194 12.92 0.43 14.99
N ARG A 195 13.27 0.21 13.71
CA ARG A 195 12.82 1.07 12.63
C ARG A 195 11.30 1.01 12.45
N MET A 196 10.69 -0.17 12.41
CA MET A 196 9.25 -0.35 12.27
C MET A 196 8.49 0.29 13.44
N ASP A 197 9.04 0.22 14.66
CA ASP A 197 8.48 0.87 15.84
C ASP A 197 8.49 2.40 15.71
N SER A 198 9.60 2.97 15.26
CA SER A 198 9.72 4.41 15.04
C SER A 198 8.73 4.93 13.98
N LEU A 199 8.35 4.08 13.03
CA LEU A 199 7.40 4.39 11.96
C LEU A 199 5.94 4.10 12.33
N GLY A 200 5.68 3.42 13.45
CA GLY A 200 4.32 3.02 13.85
C GLY A 200 3.75 1.93 12.96
N TYR A 201 4.57 0.94 12.60
CA TYR A 201 4.20 -0.14 11.68
C TYR A 201 3.35 -1.22 12.35
N ALA A 202 2.48 -1.83 11.56
CA ALA A 202 1.61 -2.94 11.92
C ALA A 202 2.38 -4.17 12.43
N ARG A 203 1.71 -4.97 13.25
CA ARG A 203 2.25 -6.18 13.88
C ARG A 203 1.22 -7.29 13.87
N GLY A 204 1.68 -8.54 13.98
CA GLY A 204 0.83 -9.70 14.21
C GLY A 204 -0.14 -10.01 13.08
N LEU A 205 0.14 -9.61 11.84
CA LEU A 205 -0.77 -9.83 10.70
C LEU A 205 -1.09 -11.30 10.51
N GLU A 206 -0.09 -12.20 10.60
CA GLU A 206 -0.28 -13.65 10.50
C GLU A 206 -1.19 -14.17 11.63
N TYR A 207 -0.89 -13.81 12.88
CA TYR A 207 -1.67 -14.23 14.04
C TYR A 207 -3.12 -13.75 13.95
N ILE A 208 -3.33 -12.49 13.56
CA ILE A 208 -4.68 -11.90 13.44
C ILE A 208 -5.45 -12.60 12.31
N SER A 209 -4.82 -12.86 11.16
CA SER A 209 -5.44 -13.59 10.05
C SER A 209 -5.90 -14.99 10.49
N GLN A 210 -5.05 -15.73 11.20
CA GLN A 210 -5.39 -17.05 11.74
C GLN A 210 -6.54 -16.99 12.74
N LYS A 211 -6.55 -15.98 13.63
CA LYS A 211 -7.64 -15.76 14.61
C LYS A 211 -8.96 -15.45 13.93
N LEU A 212 -8.96 -14.75 12.82
CA LEU A 212 -10.15 -14.43 12.04
C LEU A 212 -10.66 -15.61 11.20
N HIS A 213 -9.97 -16.75 11.22
CA HIS A 213 -10.29 -17.95 10.44
C HIS A 213 -10.35 -17.73 8.93
N TYR A 214 -9.44 -16.93 8.44
CA TYR A 214 -9.31 -16.61 7.01
C TYR A 214 -8.16 -17.36 6.36
#